data_cdfa9c3b59e2e9ddc70c7188b4ffdf11
#
_entry.id   cdfa9c3b59e2e9ddc70c7188b4ffdf11
#
_cell.length_a   1.000
_cell.length_b   1.000
_cell.length_c   1.000
_cell.angle_alpha   90.00
_cell.angle_beta   90.00
_cell.angle_gamma   90.00
#
_symmetry.space_group_name_H-M   'P 1'
#
loop_
_entity.id
_entity.type
_entity.pdbx_description
1 polymer ?
#
loop_
_entity_poly.entity_id
_entity_poly.type
_entity_poly.pdbx_seq_one_letter_code
_entity_poly.pdbx_strand_id
1 'polypeptide(L)'
;MKVDLYSTVDKFLNQYVGGTSFYDALDEEIRINDAWLHAMIQKVLSNEVFDGFIVSGKFGNRFVDFYLKNYQPTKEVLVANGALRKGNDIGIENKDLDGKKYIFLDDSFWSGKTRDVIKKFLESNNGTLIKSYVFYDGNKEPNDEVVSFYRYYDYHWW
;
A
#
# COMPACT_ATOMS: atom_id res chain seq x y z
N MET A 1 -5.75 10.34 15.22
CA MET A 1 -5.30 9.26 16.13
C MET A 1 -3.84 8.95 15.84
N LYS A 2 -3.03 8.88 16.88
CA LYS A 2 -1.67 8.38 16.75
C LYS A 2 -1.67 6.88 17.05
N VAL A 3 -1.05 6.09 16.19
CA VAL A 3 -0.88 4.65 16.38
C VAL A 3 0.59 4.41 16.72
N ASP A 4 0.83 3.70 17.81
CA ASP A 4 2.18 3.27 18.15
C ASP A 4 2.52 2.02 17.33
N LEU A 5 3.01 2.27 16.13
CA LEU A 5 3.40 1.20 15.22
C LEU A 5 4.56 0.36 15.77
N TYR A 6 5.43 0.99 16.56
CA TYR A 6 6.56 0.31 17.19
C TYR A 6 6.08 -0.83 18.09
N SER A 7 5.14 -0.51 18.98
CA SER A 7 4.54 -1.51 19.87
C SER A 7 3.80 -2.59 19.08
N THR A 8 3.10 -2.21 18.03
CA THR A 8 2.38 -3.13 17.14
C THR A 8 3.34 -4.13 16.50
N VAL A 9 4.48 -3.65 15.99
CA VAL A 9 5.50 -4.50 15.34
C VAL A 9 6.15 -5.43 16.34
N ASP A 10 6.58 -4.92 17.50
CA ASP A 10 7.21 -5.74 18.52
C ASP A 10 6.26 -6.85 18.98
N LYS A 11 5.00 -6.52 19.18
CA LYS A 11 3.98 -7.50 19.54
C LYS A 11 3.80 -8.56 18.45
N PHE A 12 3.77 -8.13 17.19
CA PHE A 12 3.66 -9.06 16.06
C PHE A 12 4.89 -9.98 15.99
N LEU A 13 6.10 -9.41 16.06
CA LEU A 13 7.34 -10.19 16.00
C LEU A 13 7.44 -11.19 17.13
N ASN A 14 7.03 -10.82 18.34
CA ASN A 14 7.06 -11.69 19.50
C ASN A 14 6.09 -12.88 19.40
N GLN A 15 5.01 -12.72 18.63
CA GLN A 15 4.05 -13.79 18.35
C GLN A 15 4.50 -14.70 17.22
N TYR A 16 5.44 -14.22 16.38
CA TYR A 16 5.90 -14.93 15.21
C TYR A 16 7.05 -15.87 15.58
N VAL A 17 6.71 -17.08 16.01
CA VAL A 17 7.68 -18.07 16.43
C VAL A 17 7.60 -19.28 15.50
N GLY A 18 8.57 -19.39 14.60
CA GLY A 18 8.89 -20.60 13.86
C GLY A 18 7.82 -21.14 12.90
N GLY A 19 8.20 -21.62 11.76
CA GLY A 19 7.44 -22.50 10.88
C GLY A 19 6.36 -21.90 10.00
N THR A 20 5.78 -20.78 10.35
CA THR A 20 4.80 -20.09 9.50
C THR A 20 5.54 -19.10 8.60
N SER A 21 5.09 -18.96 7.35
CA SER A 21 5.63 -17.92 6.48
C SER A 21 5.39 -16.55 7.10
N PHE A 22 6.45 -15.75 7.21
CA PHE A 22 6.35 -14.39 7.71
C PHE A 22 5.31 -13.57 6.93
N TYR A 23 5.32 -13.72 5.61
CA TYR A 23 4.38 -13.00 4.74
C TYR A 23 2.93 -13.40 5.04
N ASP A 24 2.65 -14.69 5.21
CA ASP A 24 1.30 -15.16 5.50
C ASP A 24 0.81 -14.63 6.86
N ALA A 25 1.67 -14.63 7.85
CA ALA A 25 1.37 -14.09 9.17
C ALA A 25 1.10 -12.59 9.11
N LEU A 26 1.91 -11.85 8.35
CA LEU A 26 1.73 -10.41 8.17
C LEU A 26 0.44 -10.09 7.42
N ASP A 27 0.12 -10.82 6.37
CA ASP A 27 -1.11 -10.65 5.60
C ASP A 27 -2.35 -10.84 6.49
N GLU A 28 -2.36 -11.88 7.32
CA GLU A 28 -3.42 -12.11 8.29
C GLU A 28 -3.51 -10.97 9.32
N GLU A 29 -2.37 -10.51 9.83
CA GLU A 29 -2.32 -9.42 10.81
C GLU A 29 -2.88 -8.11 10.23
N ILE A 30 -2.53 -7.78 9.00
CA ILE A 30 -3.07 -6.58 8.32
C ILE A 30 -4.58 -6.70 8.16
N ARG A 31 -5.06 -7.89 7.87
CA ARG A 31 -6.49 -8.15 7.66
C ARG A 31 -7.31 -7.92 8.92
N ILE A 32 -6.78 -8.27 10.09
CA ILE A 32 -7.53 -8.25 11.36
C ILE A 32 -7.18 -7.07 12.27
N ASN A 33 -6.03 -6.44 12.11
CA ASN A 33 -5.56 -5.37 13.00
C ASN A 33 -5.50 -4.03 12.26
N ASP A 34 -6.44 -3.15 12.58
CA ASP A 34 -6.57 -1.83 11.96
C ASP A 34 -5.37 -0.91 12.21
N ALA A 35 -4.55 -1.19 13.22
CA ALA A 35 -3.38 -0.38 13.55
C ALA A 35 -2.41 -0.24 12.36
N TRP A 36 -2.28 -1.28 11.56
CA TRP A 36 -1.42 -1.27 10.38
C TRP A 36 -1.89 -0.25 9.35
N LEU A 37 -3.19 -0.22 9.06
CA LEU A 37 -3.76 0.75 8.10
C LEU A 37 -3.70 2.18 8.63
N HIS A 38 -3.99 2.38 9.91
CA HIS A 38 -3.82 3.70 10.54
C HIS A 38 -2.40 4.21 10.40
N ALA A 39 -1.41 3.38 10.69
CA ALA A 39 -0.01 3.74 10.61
C ALA A 39 0.41 4.11 9.18
N MET A 40 0.00 3.31 8.20
CA MET A 40 0.27 3.58 6.79
C MET A 40 -0.32 4.91 6.35
N ILE A 41 -1.59 5.14 6.63
CA ILE A 41 -2.28 6.38 6.24
C ILE A 41 -1.61 7.59 6.90
N GLN A 42 -1.33 7.54 8.19
CA GLN A 42 -0.69 8.63 8.90
C GLN A 42 0.69 8.94 8.33
N LYS A 43 1.45 7.91 7.97
CA LYS A 43 2.78 8.09 7.39
C LYS A 43 2.71 8.77 6.02
N VAL A 44 1.81 8.31 5.16
CA VAL A 44 1.63 8.91 3.83
C VAL A 44 1.18 10.35 3.95
N LEU A 45 0.15 10.62 4.76
CA LEU A 45 -0.36 11.98 4.93
C LEU A 45 0.67 12.94 5.51
N SER A 46 1.59 12.45 6.34
CA SER A 46 2.65 13.26 6.95
C SER A 46 3.79 13.57 5.99
N ASN A 47 4.08 12.67 5.06
CA ASN A 47 5.29 12.73 4.26
C ASN A 47 5.07 13.17 2.81
N GLU A 48 3.86 13.03 2.29
CA GLU A 48 3.61 13.20 0.86
C GLU A 48 2.63 14.33 0.58
N VAL A 49 2.87 15.04 -0.53
CA VAL A 49 1.92 15.99 -1.12
C VAL A 49 1.35 15.33 -2.36
N PHE A 50 0.06 15.00 -2.32
CA PHE A 50 -0.58 14.21 -3.36
C PHE A 50 -2.09 14.47 -3.40
N ASP A 51 -2.75 14.01 -4.44
CA ASP A 51 -4.18 14.22 -4.68
C ASP A 51 -5.04 13.03 -4.28
N GLY A 52 -4.52 11.82 -4.42
CA GLY A 52 -5.29 10.63 -4.13
C GLY A 52 -4.45 9.39 -3.92
N PHE A 53 -5.13 8.34 -3.44
CA PHE A 53 -4.60 7.00 -3.35
C PHE A 53 -5.05 6.18 -4.56
N ILE A 54 -4.22 5.23 -4.98
CA ILE A 54 -4.63 4.17 -5.88
C ILE A 54 -4.29 2.83 -5.23
N VAL A 55 -5.27 1.94 -5.23
CA VAL A 55 -5.19 0.63 -4.58
C VAL A 55 -5.77 -0.44 -5.50
N SER A 56 -5.49 -1.70 -5.24
CA SER A 56 -6.00 -2.78 -6.08
C SER A 56 -6.33 -4.04 -5.27
N GLY A 57 -7.27 -4.83 -5.80
CA GLY A 57 -7.58 -6.17 -5.31
C GLY A 57 -8.17 -6.19 -3.89
N LYS A 58 -7.92 -7.29 -3.20
CA LYS A 58 -8.46 -7.51 -1.84
C LYS A 58 -7.96 -6.48 -0.84
N PHE A 59 -6.66 -6.18 -0.89
CA PHE A 59 -6.09 -5.14 -0.03
C PHE A 59 -6.75 -3.79 -0.33
N GLY A 60 -6.95 -3.46 -1.60
CA GLY A 60 -7.59 -2.22 -2.00
C GLY A 60 -9.00 -2.09 -1.43
N ASN A 61 -9.80 -3.14 -1.50
CA ASN A 61 -11.15 -3.15 -0.94
C ASN A 61 -11.12 -2.97 0.58
N ARG A 62 -10.23 -3.65 1.25
CA ARG A 62 -10.01 -3.52 2.70
C ARG A 62 -9.63 -2.08 3.07
N PHE A 63 -8.72 -1.48 2.31
CA PHE A 63 -8.27 -0.11 2.53
C PHE A 63 -9.42 0.89 2.36
N VAL A 64 -10.20 0.78 1.29
CA VAL A 64 -11.31 1.70 1.01
C VAL A 64 -12.34 1.66 2.13
N ASP A 65 -12.76 0.48 2.53
CA ASP A 65 -13.74 0.32 3.62
C ASP A 65 -13.22 0.96 4.92
N PHE A 66 -11.97 0.71 5.24
CA PHE A 66 -11.33 1.26 6.42
C PHE A 66 -11.22 2.78 6.35
N TYR A 67 -10.76 3.31 5.23
CA TYR A 67 -10.51 4.74 5.05
C TYR A 67 -11.81 5.55 5.12
N LEU A 68 -12.84 5.11 4.40
CA LEU A 68 -14.13 5.80 4.42
C LEU A 68 -14.82 5.74 5.78
N LYS A 69 -14.60 4.67 6.54
CA LYS A 69 -15.21 4.48 7.86
C LYS A 69 -14.52 5.28 8.96
N ASN A 70 -13.19 5.40 8.90
CA ASN A 70 -12.38 5.92 10.01
C ASN A 70 -11.78 7.29 9.77
N TYR A 71 -11.82 7.78 8.56
CA TYR A 71 -11.28 9.09 8.20
C TYR A 71 -12.34 9.93 7.53
N GLN A 72 -12.20 11.26 7.64
CA GLN A 72 -12.95 12.20 6.82
C GLN A 72 -12.17 12.33 5.52
N PRO A 73 -12.60 11.69 4.42
CA PRO A 73 -11.76 11.58 3.25
C PRO A 73 -11.58 12.92 2.55
N THR A 74 -10.33 13.37 2.48
CA THR A 74 -9.93 14.55 1.71
C THR A 74 -9.20 14.16 0.43
N LYS A 75 -8.84 12.89 0.30
CA LYS A 75 -8.12 12.34 -0.84
C LYS A 75 -9.02 11.41 -1.63
N GLU A 76 -8.96 11.53 -2.96
CA GLU A 76 -9.61 10.59 -3.86
C GLU A 76 -9.01 9.19 -3.68
N VAL A 77 -9.82 8.16 -3.86
CA VAL A 77 -9.34 6.78 -3.86
C VAL A 77 -9.76 6.11 -5.16
N LEU A 78 -8.79 5.69 -5.96
CA LEU A 78 -9.01 4.90 -7.16
C LEU A 78 -8.80 3.43 -6.81
N VAL A 79 -9.78 2.59 -7.15
CA VAL A 79 -9.71 1.15 -6.87
C VAL A 79 -9.57 0.40 -8.19
N ALA A 80 -8.40 -0.17 -8.42
CA ALA A 80 -8.13 -1.00 -9.59
C ALA A 80 -8.51 -2.46 -9.31
N ASN A 81 -8.75 -3.20 -10.37
CA ASN A 81 -8.98 -4.64 -10.27
C ASN A 81 -7.75 -5.36 -9.70
N GLY A 82 -8.00 -6.52 -9.10
CA GLY A 82 -6.91 -7.38 -8.67
C GLY A 82 -6.24 -8.13 -9.83
N ALA A 83 -5.13 -8.81 -9.52
CA ALA A 83 -4.38 -9.63 -10.48
C ALA A 83 -3.92 -8.88 -11.73
N LEU A 84 -3.56 -7.62 -11.60
CA LEU A 84 -3.05 -6.79 -12.70
C LEU A 84 -1.79 -7.37 -13.31
N ARG A 85 -0.94 -8.00 -12.51
CA ARG A 85 0.29 -8.67 -12.96
C ARG A 85 0.01 -9.82 -13.92
N LYS A 86 -1.22 -10.35 -13.92
CA LYS A 86 -1.64 -11.45 -14.79
C LYS A 86 -2.35 -10.96 -16.06
N GLY A 87 -2.39 -9.66 -16.28
CA GLY A 87 -2.98 -9.07 -17.46
C GLY A 87 -4.45 -8.68 -17.35
N ASN A 88 -5.02 -8.70 -16.14
CA ASN A 88 -6.38 -8.20 -15.94
C ASN A 88 -6.46 -6.72 -16.25
N ASP A 89 -7.61 -6.29 -16.75
CA ASP A 89 -7.90 -4.89 -16.99
C ASP A 89 -7.88 -4.10 -15.66
N ILE A 90 -7.44 -2.85 -15.72
CA ILE A 90 -7.34 -2.02 -14.52
C ILE A 90 -8.70 -1.70 -13.89
N GLY A 91 -9.76 -1.64 -14.70
CA GLY A 91 -11.13 -1.46 -14.21
C GLY A 91 -11.47 -0.06 -13.72
N ILE A 92 -10.62 0.92 -14.00
CA ILE A 92 -10.91 2.33 -13.68
C ILE A 92 -11.35 3.02 -14.96
N GLU A 93 -12.58 3.54 -14.95
CA GLU A 93 -13.18 4.18 -16.11
C GLU A 93 -13.14 5.71 -16.00
N ASN A 94 -12.92 6.36 -17.12
CA ASN A 94 -13.17 7.78 -17.43
C ASN A 94 -13.06 8.75 -16.24
N LYS A 95 -11.91 8.73 -15.58
CA LYS A 95 -11.58 9.70 -14.54
C LYS A 95 -10.68 10.78 -15.11
N ASP A 96 -10.91 12.00 -14.70
CA ASP A 96 -9.96 13.08 -14.96
C ASP A 96 -8.77 12.97 -14.01
N LEU A 97 -7.66 12.47 -14.54
CA LEU A 97 -6.43 12.28 -13.78
C LEU A 97 -5.35 13.30 -14.15
N ASP A 98 -5.68 14.21 -15.07
CA ASP A 98 -4.72 15.16 -15.63
C ASP A 98 -4.08 16.04 -14.54
N GLY A 99 -2.76 16.01 -14.47
CA GLY A 99 -1.99 16.77 -13.49
C GLY A 99 -2.06 16.28 -12.06
N LYS A 100 -2.78 15.19 -11.79
CA LYS A 100 -2.95 14.67 -10.44
C LYS A 100 -1.83 13.72 -10.04
N LYS A 101 -1.51 13.72 -8.75
CA LYS A 101 -0.45 12.91 -8.14
C LYS A 101 -1.06 11.87 -7.22
N TYR A 102 -0.64 10.64 -7.38
CA TYR A 102 -1.18 9.50 -6.62
C TYR A 102 -0.10 8.76 -5.87
N ILE A 103 -0.51 8.18 -4.74
CA ILE A 103 0.27 7.22 -3.95
C ILE A 103 -0.38 5.84 -4.13
N PHE A 104 0.41 4.85 -4.52
CA PHE A 104 -0.04 3.46 -4.55
C PHE A 104 0.18 2.82 -3.20
N LEU A 105 -0.84 2.15 -2.69
CA LEU A 105 -0.77 1.38 -1.45
C LEU A 105 -1.02 -0.09 -1.74
N ASP A 106 -0.20 -0.96 -1.14
CA ASP A 106 -0.39 -2.40 -1.24
C ASP A 106 0.13 -3.08 0.02
N ASP A 107 -0.19 -4.35 0.19
CA ASP A 107 0.31 -5.15 1.31
C ASP A 107 1.79 -5.52 1.12
N SER A 108 2.20 -5.81 -0.11
CA SER A 108 3.55 -6.26 -0.40
C SER A 108 4.02 -5.84 -1.79
N PHE A 109 5.33 -5.87 -1.96
CA PHE A 109 6.00 -5.56 -3.22
C PHE A 109 7.00 -6.69 -3.55
N TRP A 110 6.84 -7.26 -4.75
CA TRP A 110 7.67 -8.36 -5.21
C TRP A 110 8.35 -8.03 -6.55
N SER A 111 7.72 -8.41 -7.66
CA SER A 111 8.27 -8.16 -8.99
C SER A 111 8.09 -6.72 -9.48
N GLY A 112 7.16 -5.98 -8.87
CA GLY A 112 6.78 -4.65 -9.31
C GLY A 112 5.83 -4.62 -10.51
N LYS A 113 5.34 -5.75 -10.98
CA LYS A 113 4.45 -5.80 -12.16
C LYS A 113 3.12 -5.08 -11.93
N THR A 114 2.52 -5.25 -10.75
CA THR A 114 1.29 -4.54 -10.40
C THR A 114 1.51 -3.03 -10.40
N ARG A 115 2.59 -2.59 -9.77
CA ARG A 115 2.98 -1.18 -9.74
C ARG A 115 3.22 -0.62 -11.15
N ASP A 116 3.87 -1.39 -12.00
CA ASP A 116 4.16 -0.97 -13.37
C ASP A 116 2.89 -0.75 -14.18
N VAL A 117 1.90 -1.63 -14.02
CA VAL A 117 0.59 -1.48 -14.68
C VAL A 117 -0.10 -0.19 -14.21
N ILE A 118 -0.10 0.04 -12.91
CA ILE A 118 -0.70 1.24 -12.31
C ILE A 118 0.02 2.50 -12.77
N LYS A 119 1.35 2.50 -12.77
CA LYS A 119 2.16 3.64 -13.22
C LYS A 119 1.87 3.99 -14.68
N LYS A 120 1.83 2.99 -15.56
CA LYS A 120 1.51 3.19 -16.97
C LYS A 120 0.10 3.74 -17.16
N PHE A 121 -0.85 3.24 -16.42
CA PHE A 121 -2.23 3.74 -16.49
C PHE A 121 -2.29 5.22 -16.10
N LEU A 122 -1.68 5.61 -15.00
CA LEU A 122 -1.67 7.00 -14.56
C LEU A 122 -0.98 7.90 -15.59
N GLU A 123 0.19 7.52 -16.06
CA GLU A 123 0.94 8.28 -17.05
C GLU A 123 0.20 8.42 -18.38
N SER A 124 -0.52 7.39 -18.80
CA SER A 124 -1.34 7.42 -20.02
C SER A 124 -2.52 8.38 -19.91
N ASN A 125 -2.89 8.77 -18.71
CA ASN A 125 -3.96 9.73 -18.44
C ASN A 125 -3.42 11.05 -17.87
N ASN A 126 -2.14 11.32 -18.09
CA ASN A 126 -1.43 12.52 -17.62
C ASN A 126 -1.39 12.69 -16.11
N GLY A 127 -1.55 11.61 -15.37
CA GLY A 127 -1.33 11.56 -13.94
C GLY A 127 0.08 11.11 -13.60
N THR A 128 0.42 11.12 -12.32
CA THR A 128 1.75 10.74 -11.82
C THR A 128 1.62 9.79 -10.63
N LEU A 129 2.37 8.71 -10.66
CA LEU A 129 2.60 7.89 -9.47
C LEU A 129 3.87 8.41 -8.78
N ILE A 130 3.71 9.02 -7.60
CA ILE A 130 4.87 9.60 -6.91
C ILE A 130 5.63 8.56 -6.10
N LYS A 131 4.93 7.72 -5.35
CA LYS A 131 5.52 6.64 -4.54
C LYS A 131 4.53 5.52 -4.31
N SER A 132 5.08 4.39 -3.90
CA SER A 132 4.32 3.24 -3.41
C SER A 132 4.66 3.00 -1.94
N TYR A 133 3.65 2.74 -1.13
CA TYR A 133 3.82 2.36 0.27
C TYR A 133 3.29 0.94 0.45
N VAL A 134 4.14 0.10 1.01
CA VAL A 134 3.82 -1.31 1.26
C VAL A 134 4.26 -1.70 2.68
N PHE A 135 3.67 -2.75 3.21
CA PHE A 135 4.12 -3.27 4.51
C PHE A 135 5.36 -4.15 4.35
N TYR A 136 5.44 -4.89 3.27
CA TYR A 136 6.54 -5.84 3.06
C TYR A 136 7.10 -5.72 1.65
N ASP A 137 8.41 -5.54 1.57
CA ASP A 137 9.16 -5.57 0.31
C ASP A 137 10.01 -6.84 0.26
N GLY A 138 9.69 -7.73 -0.67
CA GLY A 138 10.38 -9.00 -0.85
C GLY A 138 11.66 -8.93 -1.68
N ASN A 139 12.08 -7.74 -2.11
CA ASN A 139 13.25 -7.56 -2.96
C ASN A 139 14.52 -7.33 -2.14
N LYS A 140 15.64 -7.84 -2.65
CA LYS A 140 16.96 -7.62 -2.05
C LYS A 140 17.40 -6.17 -2.19
N GLU A 141 17.17 -5.61 -3.36
CA GLU A 141 17.65 -4.28 -3.69
C GLU A 141 16.60 -3.23 -3.31
N PRO A 142 17.00 -2.13 -2.68
CA PRO A 142 16.09 -1.06 -2.39
C PRO A 142 15.60 -0.39 -3.66
N ASN A 143 14.35 0.08 -3.62
CA ASN A 143 13.76 0.89 -4.68
C ASN A 143 13.34 2.22 -4.06
N ASP A 144 13.92 3.32 -4.53
CA ASP A 144 13.66 4.66 -3.97
C ASP A 144 12.21 5.12 -4.10
N GLU A 145 11.44 4.51 -5.02
CA GLU A 145 10.03 4.82 -5.22
C GLU A 145 9.11 3.97 -4.36
N VAL A 146 9.66 3.03 -3.59
CA VAL A 146 8.90 2.14 -2.71
C VAL A 146 9.33 2.34 -1.26
N VAL A 147 8.36 2.69 -0.42
CA VAL A 147 8.54 2.82 1.03
C VAL A 147 7.92 1.59 1.68
N SER A 148 8.71 0.83 2.40
CA SER A 148 8.25 -0.40 3.05
C SER A 148 8.47 -0.37 4.54
N PHE A 149 7.60 -1.05 5.29
CA PHE A 149 7.80 -1.23 6.71
C PHE A 149 8.81 -2.34 7.00
N TYR A 150 8.68 -3.46 6.31
CA TYR A 150 9.66 -4.56 6.36
C TYR A 150 10.26 -4.81 4.99
N ARG A 151 11.55 -5.16 4.97
CA ARG A 151 12.20 -5.72 3.80
C ARG A 151 12.69 -7.12 4.09
N TYR A 152 12.93 -7.87 3.02
CA TYR A 152 13.38 -9.27 3.10
C TYR A 152 14.65 -9.43 3.94
N TYR A 153 15.59 -8.48 3.83
CA TYR A 153 16.86 -8.53 4.56
C TYR A 153 16.97 -7.54 5.70
N ASP A 154 16.17 -6.52 5.68
CA ASP A 154 16.27 -5.42 6.60
C ASP A 154 14.94 -5.11 7.25
N TYR A 155 15.02 -4.43 8.35
CA TYR A 155 13.89 -3.90 9.07
C TYR A 155 13.84 -2.38 8.88
N HIS A 156 12.71 -1.88 8.44
CA HIS A 156 12.52 -0.46 8.22
C HIS A 156 11.50 0.12 9.17
N TRP A 157 11.78 1.31 9.62
CA TRP A 157 10.75 2.18 10.19
C TRP A 157 10.44 3.27 9.18
N TRP A 158 9.20 3.44 8.92
CA TRP A 158 8.75 4.57 8.10
C TRP A 158 9.10 5.89 8.74
#